data_428945ee352272fb9c8b1cbf0ffef370
#
_entry.id   428945ee352272fb9c8b1cbf0ffef370
#
_cell.length_a   1.000
_cell.length_b   1.000
_cell.length_c   1.000
_cell.angle_alpha   90.00
_cell.angle_beta   90.00
_cell.angle_gamma   90.00
#
_symmetry.space_group_name_H-M   'P 1'
#
loop_
_entity.id
_entity.type
_entity.pdbx_description
1 polymer ?
#
loop_
_entity_poly.entity_id
_entity_poly.type
_entity_poly.pdbx_seq_one_letter_code
_entity_poly.pdbx_strand_id
1 'polypeptide(L)'
;MPGAAFCNDSEQVTAFRCATARDIDAVCRQIAFASRFVGSPPQPSLFTAPLPRHVKDRTVADHAPQRIRFGLADDGINLREATVSLTGGNIGVIGPQGRGKTTLLKTLARHASMADGLAVRVSSPHRRVWSSQWLHGGRCTPYASSDAPPPPHIVWFVDDADELFDPFRTDEQALSFTHALADESVSVVFAVSTIRPIRIPEHCNTRIVFPCGERTSDLMAGVPARLLDMMSHIDADNAGRAVLIEGTSACLVQCAS
;
A
#
# COMPACT_ATOMS: atom_id res chain seq x y z
N MET A 1 -19.72 -8.48 40.62
CA MET A 1 -20.80 -9.27 40.01
C MET A 1 -20.36 -9.66 38.63
N PRO A 2 -20.44 -10.91 38.22
CA PRO A 2 -20.04 -11.29 36.86
C PRO A 2 -20.96 -10.64 35.82
N GLY A 3 -20.37 -10.22 34.69
CA GLY A 3 -21.09 -9.62 33.56
C GLY A 3 -21.30 -8.11 33.62
N ALA A 4 -20.85 -7.43 34.67
CA ALA A 4 -20.88 -5.96 34.67
C ALA A 4 -19.68 -5.41 33.85
N ALA A 5 -19.95 -4.49 32.94
CA ALA A 5 -18.95 -3.83 32.12
C ALA A 5 -19.33 -2.36 31.85
N PHE A 6 -18.36 -1.58 31.40
CA PHE A 6 -18.55 -0.20 30.99
C PHE A 6 -18.17 -0.05 29.53
N CYS A 7 -19.02 0.59 28.74
CA CYS A 7 -18.69 1.06 27.41
C CYS A 7 -18.32 2.53 27.50
N ASN A 8 -17.13 2.89 27.01
CA ASN A 8 -16.69 4.28 26.89
C ASN A 8 -16.69 4.64 25.41
N ASP A 9 -17.54 5.53 25.04
CA ASP A 9 -17.75 6.01 23.66
C ASP A 9 -17.31 7.46 23.56
N SER A 10 -16.12 7.81 23.96
CA SER A 10 -15.48 9.13 23.86
C SER A 10 -16.24 10.30 24.54
N GLU A 11 -17.57 10.26 24.62
CA GLU A 11 -18.42 11.30 25.21
C GLU A 11 -19.18 10.81 26.45
N GLN A 12 -19.48 9.51 26.53
CA GLN A 12 -20.26 8.94 27.64
C GLN A 12 -19.72 7.58 28.09
N VAL A 13 -19.70 7.39 29.41
CA VAL A 13 -19.45 6.08 30.02
C VAL A 13 -20.78 5.44 30.40
N THR A 14 -21.17 4.40 29.70
CA THR A 14 -22.41 3.67 29.96
C THR A 14 -22.12 2.35 30.65
N ALA A 15 -22.72 2.15 31.84
CA ALA A 15 -22.67 0.85 32.53
C ALA A 15 -23.68 -0.11 31.91
N PHE A 16 -23.23 -1.33 31.59
CA PHE A 16 -24.13 -2.36 31.08
C PHE A 16 -23.83 -3.75 31.69
N ARG A 17 -24.76 -4.68 31.54
CA ARG A 17 -24.58 -6.06 31.94
C ARG A 17 -24.60 -6.96 30.73
N CYS A 18 -23.54 -7.75 30.56
CA CYS A 18 -23.53 -8.80 29.56
C CYS A 18 -24.35 -10.00 30.02
N ALA A 19 -25.19 -10.54 29.15
CA ALA A 19 -25.83 -11.82 29.36
C ALA A 19 -24.76 -12.93 29.25
N THR A 20 -24.88 -13.93 30.13
CA THR A 20 -24.02 -15.10 30.07
C THR A 20 -24.69 -16.16 29.22
N ALA A 21 -24.15 -16.46 28.05
CA ALA A 21 -24.57 -17.60 27.25
C ALA A 21 -23.69 -18.81 27.58
N ARG A 22 -24.29 -19.97 27.88
CA ARG A 22 -23.56 -21.23 28.14
C ARG A 22 -22.98 -21.82 26.85
N ASP A 23 -23.63 -21.58 25.72
CA ASP A 23 -23.22 -22.02 24.39
C ASP A 23 -23.53 -20.91 23.40
N ILE A 24 -22.50 -20.09 23.16
CA ILE A 24 -22.58 -18.93 22.23
C ILE A 24 -22.86 -19.40 20.80
N ASP A 25 -22.27 -20.53 20.39
CA ASP A 25 -22.44 -21.07 19.04
C ASP A 25 -23.88 -21.54 18.80
N ALA A 26 -24.49 -22.14 19.80
CA ALA A 26 -25.90 -22.54 19.71
C ALA A 26 -26.83 -21.32 19.60
N VAL A 27 -26.59 -20.28 20.39
CA VAL A 27 -27.35 -19.02 20.31
C VAL A 27 -27.15 -18.35 18.95
N CYS A 28 -25.93 -18.26 18.43
CA CYS A 28 -25.66 -17.69 17.11
C CYS A 28 -26.35 -18.47 15.98
N ARG A 29 -26.35 -19.81 16.04
CA ARG A 29 -27.09 -20.67 15.08
C ARG A 29 -28.58 -20.43 15.13
N GLN A 30 -29.18 -20.31 16.33
CA GLN A 30 -30.59 -20.01 16.51
C GLN A 30 -30.98 -18.64 15.95
N ILE A 31 -30.18 -17.60 16.21
CA ILE A 31 -30.38 -16.25 15.66
C ILE A 31 -30.29 -16.28 14.13
N ALA A 32 -29.28 -16.94 13.58
CA ALA A 32 -29.09 -17.05 12.14
C ALA A 32 -30.26 -17.80 11.47
N PHE A 33 -30.76 -18.86 12.11
CA PHE A 33 -31.93 -19.59 11.64
C PHE A 33 -33.19 -18.72 11.68
N ALA A 34 -33.45 -18.04 12.80
CA ALA A 34 -34.60 -17.16 12.97
C ALA A 34 -34.58 -16.01 11.94
N SER A 35 -33.44 -15.41 11.72
CA SER A 35 -33.25 -14.32 10.72
C SER A 35 -33.59 -14.78 9.31
N ARG A 36 -33.19 -16.00 8.93
CA ARG A 36 -33.55 -16.60 7.63
C ARG A 36 -35.05 -16.86 7.50
N PHE A 37 -35.66 -17.34 8.60
CA PHE A 37 -37.10 -17.67 8.62
C PHE A 37 -37.98 -16.40 8.50
N VAL A 38 -37.57 -15.31 9.12
CA VAL A 38 -38.26 -14.00 9.07
C VAL A 38 -37.98 -13.25 7.79
N GLY A 39 -37.05 -13.74 6.93
CA GLY A 39 -36.68 -13.06 5.69
C GLY A 39 -35.91 -11.74 5.91
N SER A 40 -35.29 -11.59 7.08
CA SER A 40 -34.45 -10.41 7.36
C SER A 40 -33.28 -10.39 6.40
N PRO A 41 -32.98 -9.25 5.78
CA PRO A 41 -31.77 -9.14 4.95
C PRO A 41 -30.54 -9.47 5.81
N PRO A 42 -29.49 -10.07 5.22
CA PRO A 42 -28.27 -10.36 5.95
C PRO A 42 -27.75 -9.04 6.54
N GLN A 43 -27.61 -9.01 7.86
CA GLN A 43 -27.02 -7.87 8.55
C GLN A 43 -25.54 -7.74 8.09
N PRO A 44 -25.09 -6.53 7.79
CA PRO A 44 -23.67 -6.32 7.51
C PRO A 44 -22.86 -6.83 8.71
N SER A 45 -21.74 -7.48 8.44
CA SER A 45 -20.84 -7.92 9.50
C SER A 45 -20.41 -6.71 10.34
N LEU A 46 -20.60 -6.79 11.66
CA LEU A 46 -20.12 -5.76 12.59
C LEU A 46 -18.59 -5.73 12.68
N PHE A 47 -17.95 -6.79 12.24
CA PHE A 47 -16.50 -6.93 12.25
C PHE A 47 -16.03 -7.21 10.83
N THR A 48 -15.07 -6.46 10.40
CA THR A 48 -14.36 -6.71 9.15
C THR A 48 -13.61 -8.03 9.25
N ALA A 49 -13.69 -8.85 8.21
CA ALA A 49 -12.82 -10.01 8.11
C ALA A 49 -11.34 -9.52 8.10
N PRO A 50 -10.42 -10.21 8.78
CA PRO A 50 -9.02 -9.82 8.76
C PRO A 50 -8.50 -9.84 7.32
N LEU A 51 -7.53 -8.98 7.02
CA LEU A 51 -6.87 -8.96 5.72
C LEU A 51 -6.38 -10.35 5.34
N PRO A 52 -6.71 -10.84 4.14
CA PRO A 52 -6.27 -12.16 3.69
C PRO A 52 -4.74 -12.21 3.59
N ARG A 53 -4.14 -13.39 3.71
CA ARG A 53 -2.69 -13.56 3.55
C ARG A 53 -2.21 -13.39 2.12
N HIS A 54 -3.08 -13.68 1.15
CA HIS A 54 -2.79 -13.56 -0.27
C HIS A 54 -3.93 -12.85 -0.98
N VAL A 55 -3.60 -11.90 -1.81
CA VAL A 55 -4.52 -11.18 -2.68
C VAL A 55 -4.09 -11.45 -4.11
N LYS A 56 -4.99 -12.05 -4.89
CA LYS A 56 -4.74 -12.24 -6.33
C LYS A 56 -4.75 -10.89 -7.01
N ASP A 57 -3.75 -10.67 -7.84
CA ASP A 57 -3.76 -9.53 -8.73
C ASP A 57 -4.89 -9.67 -9.75
N ARG A 58 -5.78 -8.70 -9.75
CA ARG A 58 -6.86 -8.60 -10.72
C ARG A 58 -6.64 -7.32 -11.50
N THR A 59 -6.27 -7.45 -12.74
CA THR A 59 -6.27 -6.32 -13.66
C THR A 59 -7.72 -5.93 -13.92
N VAL A 60 -8.15 -4.82 -13.36
CA VAL A 60 -9.48 -4.24 -13.67
C VAL A 60 -9.25 -3.16 -14.69
N ALA A 61 -9.90 -3.29 -15.84
CA ALA A 61 -9.78 -2.36 -16.98
C ALA A 61 -10.41 -0.98 -16.72
N ASP A 62 -10.99 -0.78 -15.54
CA ASP A 62 -11.81 0.40 -15.21
C ASP A 62 -11.11 1.27 -14.15
N HIS A 63 -9.93 1.78 -14.50
CA HIS A 63 -9.21 2.68 -13.60
C HIS A 63 -9.34 4.11 -14.09
N ALA A 64 -9.83 4.98 -13.21
CA ALA A 64 -9.48 6.39 -13.34
C ALA A 64 -7.94 6.45 -13.50
N PRO A 65 -7.42 7.08 -14.58
CA PRO A 65 -6.00 6.99 -14.95
C PRO A 65 -5.03 7.50 -13.87
N GLN A 66 -5.56 8.02 -12.77
CA GLN A 66 -4.80 8.63 -11.69
C GLN A 66 -4.52 7.71 -10.50
N ARG A 67 -5.29 6.62 -10.27
CA ARG A 67 -5.09 5.73 -9.11
C ARG A 67 -4.98 4.28 -9.54
N ILE A 68 -3.86 3.68 -9.21
CA ILE A 68 -3.54 2.29 -9.54
C ILE A 68 -3.83 1.40 -8.32
N ARG A 69 -4.61 0.35 -8.54
CA ARG A 69 -4.85 -0.68 -7.54
C ARG A 69 -3.61 -1.57 -7.37
N PHE A 70 -3.29 -1.91 -6.12
CA PHE A 70 -2.19 -2.81 -5.81
C PHE A 70 -2.48 -3.83 -4.71
N GLY A 71 -3.71 -3.89 -4.20
CA GLY A 71 -4.05 -4.84 -3.15
C GLY A 71 -5.39 -4.58 -2.48
N LEU A 72 -5.51 -5.00 -1.23
CA LEU A 72 -6.63 -4.71 -0.33
C LEU A 72 -6.14 -3.92 0.87
N ALA A 73 -6.93 -2.96 1.31
CA ALA A 73 -6.71 -2.14 2.51
C ALA A 73 -7.78 -2.43 3.55
N ASP A 74 -7.37 -2.40 4.82
CA ASP A 74 -8.25 -2.42 5.98
C ASP A 74 -8.25 -1.01 6.58
N ASP A 75 -9.40 -0.35 6.59
CA ASP A 75 -9.57 0.97 7.21
C ASP A 75 -10.07 0.89 8.66
N GLY A 76 -10.14 -0.33 9.22
CA GLY A 76 -10.63 -0.63 10.55
C GLY A 76 -12.15 -0.89 10.62
N ILE A 77 -12.88 -0.66 9.52
CA ILE A 77 -14.33 -0.89 9.41
C ILE A 77 -14.64 -1.80 8.23
N ASN A 78 -13.97 -1.60 7.09
CA ASN A 78 -14.23 -2.35 5.87
C ASN A 78 -12.92 -2.69 5.13
N LEU A 79 -12.94 -3.82 4.41
CA LEU A 79 -11.93 -4.12 3.40
C LEU A 79 -12.29 -3.37 2.11
N ARG A 80 -11.34 -2.61 1.60
CA ARG A 80 -11.45 -1.87 0.33
C ARG A 80 -10.25 -2.11 -0.56
N GLU A 81 -10.35 -1.69 -1.80
CA GLU A 81 -9.20 -1.73 -2.70
C GLU A 81 -8.10 -0.77 -2.22
N ALA A 82 -6.87 -1.29 -2.13
CA ALA A 82 -5.70 -0.47 -1.91
C ALA A 82 -5.28 0.13 -3.24
N THR A 83 -5.33 1.45 -3.34
CA THR A 83 -4.96 2.20 -4.54
C THR A 83 -3.94 3.28 -4.20
N VAL A 84 -3.12 3.67 -5.17
CA VAL A 84 -2.16 4.77 -5.04
C VAL A 84 -2.15 5.62 -6.31
N SER A 85 -1.96 6.93 -6.16
CA SER A 85 -1.79 7.84 -7.30
C SER A 85 -0.35 7.80 -7.78
N LEU A 86 -0.15 7.53 -9.07
CA LEU A 86 1.18 7.57 -9.70
C LEU A 86 1.53 8.95 -10.29
N THR A 87 0.61 9.91 -10.24
CA THR A 87 0.81 11.28 -10.74
C THR A 87 0.80 12.32 -9.60
N GLY A 88 0.66 11.87 -8.36
CA GLY A 88 0.59 12.72 -7.17
C GLY A 88 1.91 12.94 -6.46
N GLY A 89 3.04 12.80 -7.17
CA GLY A 89 4.39 12.89 -6.61
C GLY A 89 5.05 11.54 -6.36
N ASN A 90 6.19 11.55 -5.68
CA ASN A 90 7.00 10.36 -5.48
C ASN A 90 6.43 9.42 -4.41
N ILE A 91 6.71 8.12 -4.57
CA ILE A 91 6.27 7.05 -3.68
C ILE A 91 7.48 6.28 -3.16
N GLY A 92 7.64 6.26 -1.84
CA GLY A 92 8.67 5.44 -1.18
C GLY A 92 8.12 4.06 -0.78
N VAL A 93 8.76 3.00 -1.26
CA VAL A 93 8.48 1.60 -0.87
C VAL A 93 9.59 1.15 0.07
N ILE A 94 9.29 1.02 1.35
CA ILE A 94 10.29 0.88 2.40
C ILE A 94 10.12 -0.45 3.12
N GLY A 95 11.20 -1.16 3.38
CA GLY A 95 11.15 -2.37 4.21
C GLY A 95 12.25 -3.38 3.93
N PRO A 96 12.38 -4.42 4.77
CA PRO A 96 13.43 -5.41 4.65
C PRO A 96 13.39 -6.20 3.34
N GLN A 97 14.49 -6.88 3.04
CA GLN A 97 14.55 -7.80 1.92
C GLN A 97 13.55 -8.96 2.10
N GLY A 98 12.98 -9.46 1.00
CA GLY A 98 12.06 -10.60 1.02
C GLY A 98 10.60 -10.27 1.39
N ARG A 99 10.28 -9.03 1.74
CA ARG A 99 8.92 -8.62 2.15
C ARG A 99 7.95 -8.35 1.00
N GLY A 100 8.42 -8.32 -0.25
CA GLY A 100 7.58 -8.16 -1.44
C GLY A 100 7.69 -6.80 -2.14
N LYS A 101 8.69 -5.96 -1.81
CA LYS A 101 8.91 -4.65 -2.47
C LYS A 101 8.96 -4.76 -3.99
N THR A 102 9.87 -5.59 -4.51
CA THR A 102 10.03 -5.80 -5.96
C THR A 102 8.76 -6.36 -6.61
N THR A 103 8.01 -7.23 -5.92
CA THR A 103 6.73 -7.74 -6.41
C THR A 103 5.71 -6.61 -6.53
N LEU A 104 5.63 -5.74 -5.51
CA LEU A 104 4.77 -4.57 -5.54
C LEU A 104 5.15 -3.62 -6.69
N LEU A 105 6.46 -3.29 -6.86
CA LEU A 105 6.90 -2.45 -7.96
C LEU A 105 6.48 -3.03 -9.32
N LYS A 106 6.62 -4.34 -9.51
CA LYS A 106 6.21 -5.02 -10.75
C LYS A 106 4.70 -4.92 -10.98
N THR A 107 3.90 -5.12 -9.93
CA THR A 107 2.43 -4.99 -10.02
C THR A 107 2.04 -3.57 -10.41
N LEU A 108 2.62 -2.56 -9.76
CA LEU A 108 2.37 -1.15 -10.07
C LEU A 108 2.84 -0.80 -11.49
N ALA A 109 4.05 -1.23 -11.90
CA ALA A 109 4.58 -0.97 -13.24
C ALA A 109 3.73 -1.61 -14.34
N ARG A 110 3.25 -2.84 -14.12
CA ARG A 110 2.35 -3.52 -15.05
C ARG A 110 1.03 -2.77 -15.21
N HIS A 111 0.40 -2.37 -14.12
CA HIS A 111 -0.85 -1.61 -14.17
C HIS A 111 -0.65 -0.22 -14.78
N ALA A 112 0.45 0.46 -14.44
CA ALA A 112 0.80 1.76 -15.02
C ALA A 112 1.02 1.67 -16.54
N SER A 113 1.60 0.57 -17.04
CA SER A 113 1.82 0.39 -18.48
C SER A 113 0.54 0.16 -19.30
N MET A 114 -0.55 -0.18 -18.63
CA MET A 114 -1.88 -0.36 -19.24
C MET A 114 -2.76 0.88 -19.09
N ALA A 115 -2.34 1.85 -18.27
CA ALA A 115 -3.08 3.09 -18.07
C ALA A 115 -2.73 4.10 -19.15
N ASP A 116 -3.76 4.75 -19.71
CA ASP A 116 -3.58 5.81 -20.70
C ASP A 116 -2.90 7.04 -20.07
N GLY A 117 -2.03 7.69 -20.84
CA GLY A 117 -1.35 8.91 -20.42
C GLY A 117 -0.17 8.71 -19.48
N LEU A 118 0.26 7.47 -19.20
CA LEU A 118 1.45 7.16 -18.42
C LEU A 118 2.55 6.53 -19.30
N ALA A 119 3.79 6.97 -19.09
CA ALA A 119 4.98 6.33 -19.66
C ALA A 119 5.79 5.68 -18.52
N VAL A 120 6.07 4.39 -18.64
CA VAL A 120 6.76 3.62 -17.59
C VAL A 120 8.23 3.47 -17.92
N ARG A 121 9.09 3.83 -16.96
CA ARG A 121 10.53 3.56 -16.96
C ARG A 121 10.87 2.69 -15.76
N VAL A 122 11.79 1.73 -15.94
CA VAL A 122 12.24 0.84 -14.85
C VAL A 122 13.76 0.84 -14.77
N SER A 123 14.28 0.97 -13.56
CA SER A 123 15.70 0.78 -13.24
C SER A 123 15.83 -0.21 -12.08
N SER A 124 16.71 -1.18 -12.23
CA SER A 124 17.01 -2.18 -11.20
C SER A 124 18.43 -2.71 -11.38
N PRO A 125 19.22 -2.87 -10.32
CA PRO A 125 20.49 -3.58 -10.37
C PRO A 125 20.28 -5.07 -10.67
N HIS A 126 19.11 -5.60 -10.37
CA HIS A 126 18.76 -7.01 -10.53
C HIS A 126 18.01 -7.29 -11.84
N ARG A 127 18.67 -7.09 -12.98
CA ARG A 127 18.07 -7.24 -14.33
C ARG A 127 17.35 -8.59 -14.56
N ARG A 128 17.81 -9.67 -13.94
CA ARG A 128 17.19 -11.01 -14.08
C ARG A 128 15.81 -11.12 -13.44
N VAL A 129 15.50 -10.24 -12.50
CA VAL A 129 14.20 -10.22 -11.78
C VAL A 129 13.13 -9.52 -12.60
N TRP A 130 13.54 -8.60 -13.47
CA TRP A 130 12.66 -7.85 -14.37
C TRP A 130 12.72 -8.46 -15.78
N SER A 131 11.57 -8.67 -16.42
CA SER A 131 11.55 -9.15 -17.80
C SER A 131 12.14 -8.11 -18.75
N SER A 132 12.73 -8.56 -19.87
CA SER A 132 13.41 -7.70 -20.86
C SER A 132 12.54 -6.55 -21.40
N GLN A 133 11.22 -6.75 -21.47
CA GLN A 133 10.28 -5.72 -21.92
C GLN A 133 10.27 -4.47 -21.05
N TRP A 134 10.65 -4.57 -19.77
CA TRP A 134 10.71 -3.45 -18.84
C TRP A 134 12.03 -2.68 -18.88
N LEU A 135 13.10 -3.35 -19.29
CA LEU A 135 14.46 -2.81 -19.29
C LEU A 135 14.81 -2.08 -20.59
N HIS A 136 14.00 -2.22 -21.62
CA HIS A 136 14.21 -1.60 -22.92
C HIS A 136 13.19 -0.47 -23.15
N GLY A 137 13.50 0.68 -22.58
CA GLY A 137 13.02 1.96 -23.02
C GLY A 137 11.51 2.17 -23.05
N GLY A 138 11.01 2.94 -22.11
CA GLY A 138 9.85 3.75 -22.38
C GLY A 138 10.07 4.45 -23.75
N ARG A 139 9.08 4.41 -24.62
CA ARG A 139 9.10 5.15 -25.89
C ARG A 139 9.24 6.63 -25.55
N CYS A 140 10.46 7.16 -25.63
CA CYS A 140 10.66 8.56 -25.86
C CYS A 140 10.17 8.82 -27.31
N THR A 141 8.94 9.23 -27.46
CA THR A 141 8.50 9.77 -28.75
C THR A 141 9.19 11.12 -28.93
N PRO A 142 9.87 11.35 -30.06
CA PRO A 142 10.43 12.66 -30.33
C PRO A 142 9.27 13.66 -30.48
N TYR A 143 9.47 14.82 -29.89
CA TYR A 143 8.58 15.99 -29.97
C TYR A 143 8.25 16.31 -31.44
N ALA A 144 7.02 16.16 -31.84
CA ALA A 144 6.56 16.52 -33.15
C ALA A 144 5.11 17.06 -33.14
N SER A 145 4.98 18.28 -33.59
CA SER A 145 3.80 19.03 -34.02
C SER A 145 2.74 19.44 -32.99
N SER A 146 2.17 20.63 -33.18
CA SER A 146 1.21 21.33 -32.32
C SER A 146 -0.15 20.64 -32.11
N ASP A 147 -0.42 19.52 -32.77
CA ASP A 147 -1.64 18.73 -32.66
C ASP A 147 -1.40 17.36 -31.96
N ALA A 148 -0.19 17.14 -31.40
CA ALA A 148 0.10 15.91 -30.68
C ALA A 148 -0.56 15.94 -29.29
N PRO A 149 -1.07 14.81 -28.81
CA PRO A 149 -1.57 14.71 -27.43
C PRO A 149 -0.44 15.12 -26.46
N PRO A 150 -0.79 15.68 -25.29
CA PRO A 150 0.21 16.08 -24.29
C PRO A 150 1.13 14.89 -23.99
N PRO A 151 2.43 15.14 -23.74
CA PRO A 151 3.37 14.07 -23.45
C PRO A 151 2.87 13.28 -22.23
N PRO A 152 2.99 11.94 -22.26
CA PRO A 152 2.55 11.12 -21.14
C PRO A 152 3.35 11.46 -19.88
N HIS A 153 2.69 11.45 -18.72
CA HIS A 153 3.39 11.60 -17.44
C HIS A 153 4.33 10.42 -17.21
N ILE A 154 5.59 10.70 -16.88
CA ILE A 154 6.60 9.66 -16.71
C ILE A 154 6.54 9.12 -15.29
N VAL A 155 6.40 7.80 -15.16
CA VAL A 155 6.52 7.09 -13.89
C VAL A 155 7.77 6.22 -13.92
N TRP A 156 8.74 6.58 -13.08
CA TRP A 156 10.01 5.87 -13.00
C TRP A 156 10.05 4.95 -11.79
N PHE A 157 10.04 3.65 -12.03
CA PHE A 157 10.19 2.61 -11.01
C PHE A 157 11.68 2.32 -10.79
N VAL A 158 12.14 2.46 -9.56
CA VAL A 158 13.54 2.23 -9.16
C VAL A 158 13.57 1.18 -8.06
N ASP A 159 14.00 -0.02 -8.41
CA ASP A 159 14.15 -1.12 -7.47
C ASP A 159 15.54 -1.08 -6.83
N ASP A 160 15.60 -1.30 -5.50
CA ASP A 160 16.85 -1.29 -4.73
C ASP A 160 17.62 0.04 -4.87
N ALA A 161 16.94 1.14 -4.49
CA ALA A 161 17.46 2.49 -4.65
C ALA A 161 18.39 2.93 -3.50
N ASP A 162 18.72 2.05 -2.55
CA ASP A 162 19.50 2.39 -1.36
C ASP A 162 20.81 3.13 -1.71
N GLU A 163 21.54 2.62 -2.71
CA GLU A 163 22.80 3.22 -3.14
C GLU A 163 22.64 4.57 -3.87
N LEU A 164 21.47 4.84 -4.47
CA LEU A 164 21.22 6.09 -5.19
C LEU A 164 21.01 7.29 -4.26
N PHE A 165 20.72 7.02 -2.99
CA PHE A 165 20.62 8.01 -1.94
C PHE A 165 21.97 8.31 -1.25
N ASP A 166 23.07 7.65 -1.64
CA ASP A 166 24.38 7.96 -1.11
C ASP A 166 24.83 9.36 -1.61
N PRO A 167 25.02 10.35 -0.72
CA PRO A 167 25.40 11.70 -1.11
C PRO A 167 26.79 11.79 -1.75
N PHE A 168 27.61 10.76 -1.61
CA PHE A 168 28.94 10.70 -2.22
C PHE A 168 28.92 10.05 -3.60
N ARG A 169 27.79 9.49 -4.01
CA ARG A 169 27.64 8.90 -5.34
C ARG A 169 27.27 9.97 -6.37
N THR A 170 28.18 10.22 -7.30
CA THR A 170 28.07 11.29 -8.32
C THR A 170 28.02 10.76 -9.75
N ASP A 171 27.70 9.47 -9.93
CA ASP A 171 27.51 8.92 -11.27
C ASP A 171 26.21 9.45 -11.94
N GLU A 172 26.14 9.30 -13.24
CA GLU A 172 25.02 9.79 -14.05
C GLU A 172 23.65 9.27 -13.55
N GLN A 173 23.60 8.03 -13.06
CA GLN A 173 22.38 7.43 -12.57
C GLN A 173 21.91 8.08 -11.26
N ALA A 174 22.81 8.32 -10.31
CA ALA A 174 22.50 8.97 -9.04
C ALA A 174 22.06 10.44 -9.27
N LEU A 175 22.76 11.17 -10.15
CA LEU A 175 22.38 12.54 -10.51
C LEU A 175 20.99 12.56 -11.19
N SER A 176 20.74 11.68 -12.16
CA SER A 176 19.44 11.58 -12.83
C SER A 176 18.33 11.24 -11.85
N PHE A 177 18.58 10.37 -10.87
CA PHE A 177 17.62 10.00 -9.82
C PHE A 177 17.30 11.19 -8.92
N THR A 178 18.31 11.93 -8.46
CA THR A 178 18.12 13.12 -7.62
C THR A 178 17.35 14.21 -8.35
N HIS A 179 17.64 14.44 -9.63
CA HIS A 179 16.91 15.39 -10.45
C HIS A 179 15.43 14.95 -10.63
N ALA A 180 15.20 13.67 -10.89
CA ALA A 180 13.84 13.15 -11.07
C ALA A 180 12.99 13.24 -9.80
N LEU A 181 13.60 13.11 -8.61
CA LEU A 181 12.88 13.29 -7.34
C LEU A 181 12.36 14.73 -7.15
N ALA A 182 13.01 15.71 -7.77
CA ALA A 182 12.65 17.13 -7.70
C ALA A 182 11.81 17.61 -8.90
N ASP A 183 11.63 16.78 -9.93
CA ASP A 183 10.93 17.14 -11.16
C ASP A 183 9.44 16.77 -11.07
N GLU A 184 8.55 17.76 -11.08
CA GLU A 184 7.09 17.57 -11.01
C GLU A 184 6.51 16.83 -12.24
N SER A 185 7.22 16.79 -13.36
CA SER A 185 6.81 16.07 -14.58
C SER A 185 7.07 14.56 -14.49
N VAL A 186 7.80 14.11 -13.48
CA VAL A 186 8.19 12.72 -13.26
C VAL A 186 7.74 12.29 -11.87
N SER A 187 7.07 11.16 -11.78
CA SER A 187 6.85 10.51 -10.48
C SER A 187 7.82 9.34 -10.31
N VAL A 188 8.57 9.34 -9.23
CA VAL A 188 9.50 8.25 -8.92
C VAL A 188 8.88 7.33 -7.88
N VAL A 189 8.78 6.03 -8.22
CA VAL A 189 8.40 4.97 -7.30
C VAL A 189 9.64 4.17 -6.96
N PHE A 190 10.20 4.37 -5.78
CA PHE A 190 11.48 3.78 -5.42
C PHE A 190 11.38 2.83 -4.22
N ALA A 191 12.14 1.73 -4.28
CA ALA A 191 12.25 0.78 -3.19
C ALA A 191 13.57 0.92 -2.44
N VAL A 192 13.50 0.95 -1.11
CA VAL A 192 14.67 0.97 -0.22
C VAL A 192 14.50 0.01 0.93
N SER A 193 15.63 -0.38 1.52
CA SER A 193 15.65 -1.30 2.66
C SER A 193 15.33 -0.61 3.98
N THR A 194 15.67 0.67 4.12
CA THR A 194 15.48 1.45 5.35
C THR A 194 15.03 2.88 5.06
N ILE A 195 14.42 3.52 6.06
CA ILE A 195 14.00 4.94 5.96
C ILE A 195 15.17 5.93 6.07
N ARG A 196 16.32 5.51 6.58
CA ARG A 196 17.42 6.41 6.95
C ARG A 196 17.86 7.38 5.86
N PRO A 197 17.98 7.00 4.57
CA PRO A 197 18.40 7.92 3.52
C PRO A 197 17.27 8.83 3.02
N ILE A 198 16.03 8.60 3.43
CA ILE A 198 14.87 9.32 2.92
C ILE A 198 14.55 10.54 3.77
N ARG A 199 14.33 11.67 3.12
CA ARG A 199 13.80 12.88 3.75
C ARG A 199 12.31 13.01 3.42
N ILE A 200 11.49 13.20 4.44
CA ILE A 200 10.05 13.36 4.32
C ILE A 200 9.69 14.79 4.73
N PRO A 201 8.90 15.51 3.96
CA PRO A 201 8.18 15.13 2.72
C PRO A 201 9.00 15.31 1.43
N GLU A 202 10.22 15.79 1.51
CA GLU A 202 11.06 16.23 0.37
C GLU A 202 11.18 15.16 -0.73
N HIS A 203 11.49 13.92 -0.36
CA HIS A 203 11.67 12.84 -1.34
C HIS A 203 10.35 12.13 -1.68
N CYS A 204 9.41 12.00 -0.75
CA CYS A 204 8.10 11.41 -0.98
C CYS A 204 7.09 11.75 0.12
N ASN A 205 5.84 11.96 -0.27
CA ASN A 205 4.71 12.12 0.64
C ASN A 205 3.94 10.82 0.84
N THR A 206 3.89 9.97 -0.17
CA THR A 206 3.25 8.66 -0.13
C THR A 206 4.29 7.59 0.15
N ARG A 207 3.99 6.72 1.12
CA ARG A 207 4.88 5.62 1.51
C ARG A 207 4.10 4.33 1.63
N ILE A 208 4.71 3.25 1.17
CA ILE A 208 4.25 1.88 1.42
C ILE A 208 5.32 1.20 2.24
N VAL A 209 5.06 1.03 3.54
CA VAL A 209 6.04 0.52 4.50
C VAL A 209 5.73 -0.94 4.79
N PHE A 210 6.67 -1.82 4.49
CA PHE A 210 6.66 -3.21 4.91
C PHE A 210 7.33 -3.30 6.29
N PRO A 211 6.58 -3.55 7.37
CA PRO A 211 7.13 -3.52 8.71
C PRO A 211 8.26 -4.55 8.88
N CYS A 212 9.28 -4.15 9.59
CA CYS A 212 10.41 -5.03 9.90
C CYS A 212 10.25 -5.81 11.20
N GLY A 213 9.23 -5.46 12.01
CA GLY A 213 9.00 -6.02 13.33
C GLY A 213 9.78 -5.34 14.45
N GLU A 214 10.68 -4.41 14.14
CA GLU A 214 11.32 -3.55 15.11
C GLU A 214 10.56 -2.24 15.27
N ARG A 215 9.88 -2.07 16.40
CA ARG A 215 8.97 -0.96 16.66
C ARG A 215 9.57 0.42 16.38
N THR A 216 10.82 0.64 16.78
CA THR A 216 11.50 1.93 16.60
C THR A 216 11.70 2.25 15.12
N SER A 217 12.19 1.29 14.35
CA SER A 217 12.42 1.44 12.92
C SER A 217 11.10 1.65 12.16
N ASP A 218 10.05 0.92 12.53
CA ASP A 218 8.72 1.03 11.91
C ASP A 218 8.08 2.40 12.23
N LEU A 219 8.21 2.91 13.48
CA LEU A 219 7.79 4.27 13.84
C LEU A 219 8.57 5.34 13.07
N MET A 220 9.89 5.18 12.92
CA MET A 220 10.71 6.10 12.12
C MET A 220 10.29 6.11 10.64
N ALA A 221 9.86 4.98 10.11
CA ALA A 221 9.30 4.90 8.76
C ALA A 221 7.93 5.58 8.63
N GLY A 222 7.35 6.03 9.76
CA GLY A 222 6.09 6.76 9.83
C GLY A 222 4.87 5.87 10.03
N VAL A 223 5.05 4.60 10.38
CA VAL A 223 3.92 3.73 10.72
C VAL A 223 3.32 4.20 12.05
N PRO A 224 2.01 4.51 12.11
CA PRO A 224 1.38 4.94 13.36
C PRO A 224 1.44 3.86 14.43
N ALA A 225 1.74 4.25 15.67
CA ALA A 225 1.84 3.33 16.81
C ALA A 225 0.58 2.45 16.96
N ARG A 226 -0.60 3.03 16.75
CA ARG A 226 -1.88 2.28 16.79
C ARG A 226 -1.93 1.10 15.83
N LEU A 227 -1.37 1.25 14.62
CA LEU A 227 -1.35 0.16 13.64
C LEU A 227 -0.34 -0.93 14.05
N LEU A 228 0.82 -0.53 14.60
CA LEU A 228 1.79 -1.48 15.14
C LEU A 228 1.22 -2.28 16.31
N ASP A 229 0.42 -1.64 17.18
CA ASP A 229 -0.23 -2.31 18.31
C ASP A 229 -1.34 -3.29 17.87
N MET A 230 -1.96 -3.07 16.71
CA MET A 230 -2.96 -3.96 16.12
C MET A 230 -2.34 -5.12 15.32
N MET A 231 -1.11 -4.96 14.86
CA MET A 231 -0.43 -6.00 14.08
C MET A 231 0.03 -7.15 14.95
N SER A 232 -0.31 -8.35 14.53
CA SER A 232 0.23 -9.58 15.12
C SER A 232 1.62 -9.90 14.56
N HIS A 233 2.36 -10.79 15.23
CA HIS A 233 3.62 -11.33 14.67
C HIS A 233 3.40 -11.98 13.30
N ILE A 234 2.23 -12.58 13.07
CA ILE A 234 1.85 -13.19 11.80
C ILE A 234 1.73 -12.13 10.69
N ASP A 235 1.23 -10.94 11.01
CA ASP A 235 1.13 -9.84 10.04
C ASP A 235 2.51 -9.30 9.68
N ALA A 236 3.39 -9.16 10.65
CA ALA A 236 4.77 -8.71 10.42
C ALA A 236 5.56 -9.68 9.53
N ASP A 237 5.29 -10.99 9.62
CA ASP A 237 5.98 -12.02 8.84
C ASP A 237 5.32 -12.32 7.48
N ASN A 238 4.11 -11.83 7.25
CA ASN A 238 3.39 -12.11 6.02
C ASN A 238 3.94 -11.29 4.84
N ALA A 239 4.44 -11.96 3.82
CA ALA A 239 4.91 -11.30 2.61
C ALA A 239 3.77 -10.50 1.94
N GLY A 240 4.04 -9.28 1.54
CA GLY A 240 3.04 -8.38 0.96
C GLY A 240 2.19 -7.62 1.99
N ARG A 241 2.33 -7.90 3.30
CA ARG A 241 1.70 -7.10 4.35
C ARG A 241 2.47 -5.79 4.52
N ALA A 242 1.76 -4.67 4.35
CA ALA A 242 2.37 -3.35 4.43
C ALA A 242 1.42 -2.33 5.05
N VAL A 243 1.92 -1.14 5.30
CA VAL A 243 1.14 0.03 5.71
C VAL A 243 1.24 1.07 4.60
N LEU A 244 0.11 1.46 4.02
CA LEU A 244 0.01 2.59 3.12
C LEU A 244 -0.14 3.85 3.95
N ILE A 245 0.70 4.84 3.67
CA ILE A 245 0.71 6.16 4.33
C ILE A 245 0.59 7.23 3.25
N GLU A 246 -0.53 7.96 3.25
CA GLU A 246 -0.80 9.08 2.35
C GLU A 246 -1.06 10.34 3.21
N GLY A 247 -0.12 11.24 3.28
CA GLY A 247 -0.19 12.43 4.16
C GLY A 247 -0.35 12.02 5.63
N THR A 248 -1.48 12.34 6.24
CA THR A 248 -1.83 12.00 7.63
C THR A 248 -2.62 10.70 7.77
N SER A 249 -3.08 10.13 6.65
CA SER A 249 -3.84 8.88 6.64
C SER A 249 -2.91 7.68 6.58
N ALA A 250 -3.23 6.64 7.35
CA ALA A 250 -2.50 5.38 7.29
C ALA A 250 -3.46 4.20 7.48
N CYS A 251 -3.29 3.17 6.68
CA CYS A 251 -4.08 1.93 6.76
C CYS A 251 -3.21 0.70 6.49
N LEU A 252 -3.62 -0.43 7.07
CA LEU A 252 -2.99 -1.72 6.83
C LEU A 252 -3.41 -2.24 5.46
N VAL A 253 -2.46 -2.77 4.69
CA VAL A 253 -2.71 -3.29 3.35
C VAL A 253 -2.11 -4.67 3.15
N GLN A 254 -2.73 -5.46 2.29
CA GLN A 254 -2.14 -6.66 1.70
C GLN A 254 -1.94 -6.43 0.21
N CYS A 255 -0.68 -6.36 -0.21
CA CYS A 255 -0.32 -6.21 -1.61
C CYS A 255 -0.72 -7.46 -2.42
N ALA A 256 -1.17 -7.24 -3.64
CA ALA A 256 -1.45 -8.30 -4.59
C ALA A 256 -0.16 -8.90 -5.16
N SER A 257 -0.19 -10.20 -5.46
CA SER A 257 0.92 -10.95 -6.02
C SER A 257 0.44 -11.94 -7.07
#